data_9d5eacb1e75bc87453a98262e2cdeff4
#
_entry.id   9d5eacb1e75bc87453a98262e2cdeff4
#
_cell.length_a   1.000
_cell.length_b   1.000
_cell.length_c   1.000
_cell.angle_alpha   90.00
_cell.angle_beta   90.00
_cell.angle_gamma   90.00
#
_symmetry.space_group_name_H-M   'P 1'
#
loop_
_entity.id
_entity.type
_entity.pdbx_description
1 polymer ?
#
loop_
_entity_poly.entity_id
_entity_poly.type
_entity_poly.pdbx_seq_one_letter_code
_entity_poly.pdbx_strand_id
1 'polypeptide(L)'
;MQQKREKFKAGVVLLVVIWILLLAASLFFLQVLLTVFVSNPHGQGLISADWSGYLVTSDLENPQNQVVGVNASWTVPRIGVFSSDAYSSAWIGIGGHSEKTLIQTGTEQDSINGQEYYSAWYEMLPADAVRIDTISVSPGDVITASINLINSDTDQWAIRIYDVTKGQGFYRTFTYNSSRLSADWVVERPHVNNQITLLANFGTIKFTDSYTKIGDTVGTIASFPYSQVIMTTDLSLQLTSVSSLGNDGGSFNVTYLTSG
;
A
#
# COMPACT_ATOMS: atom_id res chain seq x y z
N MET A 1 -59.73 17.35 -40.88
CA MET A 1 -59.52 17.14 -39.41
C MET A 1 -58.82 15.80 -39.11
N GLN A 2 -59.15 14.72 -39.78
CA GLN A 2 -58.63 13.37 -39.57
C GLN A 2 -57.10 13.24 -39.86
N GLN A 3 -56.60 13.82 -40.94
CA GLN A 3 -55.18 13.77 -41.32
C GLN A 3 -54.23 14.50 -40.33
N LYS A 4 -54.74 15.54 -39.66
CA LYS A 4 -53.96 16.27 -38.59
C LYS A 4 -53.84 15.46 -37.30
N ARG A 5 -54.85 14.62 -37.02
CA ARG A 5 -54.91 13.71 -35.87
C ARG A 5 -54.00 12.51 -36.05
N GLU A 6 -53.85 12.00 -37.27
CA GLU A 6 -52.92 10.91 -37.60
C GLU A 6 -51.46 11.34 -37.52
N LYS A 7 -51.13 12.54 -38.04
CA LYS A 7 -49.78 13.11 -37.91
C LYS A 7 -49.39 13.40 -36.46
N PHE A 8 -50.34 13.83 -35.60
CA PHE A 8 -50.10 14.04 -34.19
C PHE A 8 -49.86 12.71 -33.45
N LYS A 9 -50.62 11.67 -33.72
CA LYS A 9 -50.41 10.34 -33.14
C LYS A 9 -49.03 9.76 -33.56
N ALA A 10 -48.68 9.89 -34.85
CA ALA A 10 -47.38 9.41 -35.36
C ALA A 10 -46.20 10.16 -34.66
N GLY A 11 -46.33 11.46 -34.43
CA GLY A 11 -45.33 12.24 -33.71
C GLY A 11 -45.18 11.82 -32.25
N VAL A 12 -46.28 11.55 -31.57
CA VAL A 12 -46.25 11.06 -30.16
C VAL A 12 -45.62 9.66 -30.08
N VAL A 13 -45.98 8.77 -31.01
CA VAL A 13 -45.38 7.41 -31.06
C VAL A 13 -43.87 7.51 -31.31
N LEU A 14 -43.42 8.38 -32.22
CA LEU A 14 -42.01 8.57 -32.51
C LEU A 14 -41.24 9.10 -31.27
N LEU A 15 -41.81 10.07 -30.54
CA LEU A 15 -41.20 10.60 -29.30
C LEU A 15 -41.08 9.50 -28.22
N VAL A 16 -42.11 8.69 -28.05
CA VAL A 16 -42.09 7.56 -27.09
C VAL A 16 -41.01 6.55 -27.46
N VAL A 17 -40.87 6.21 -28.76
CA VAL A 17 -39.83 5.29 -29.22
C VAL A 17 -38.43 5.87 -28.97
N ILE A 18 -38.21 7.17 -29.25
CA ILE A 18 -36.93 7.84 -28.95
C ILE A 18 -36.60 7.81 -27.45
N TRP A 19 -37.58 8.07 -26.57
CA TRP A 19 -37.39 7.99 -25.13
C TRP A 19 -37.06 6.57 -24.66
N ILE A 20 -37.67 5.53 -25.22
CA ILE A 20 -37.38 4.13 -24.89
C ILE A 20 -35.94 3.78 -25.33
N LEU A 21 -35.52 4.23 -26.51
CA LEU A 21 -34.15 3.99 -27.00
C LEU A 21 -33.10 4.72 -26.17
N LEU A 22 -33.36 5.95 -25.71
CA LEU A 22 -32.46 6.71 -24.81
C LEU A 22 -32.37 6.05 -23.43
N LEU A 23 -33.47 5.54 -22.89
CA LEU A 23 -33.51 4.80 -21.64
C LEU A 23 -32.74 3.46 -21.77
N ALA A 24 -32.90 2.73 -22.83
CA ALA A 24 -32.17 1.50 -23.10
C ALA A 24 -30.65 1.75 -23.25
N ALA A 25 -30.27 2.82 -23.97
CA ALA A 25 -28.89 3.24 -24.10
C ALA A 25 -28.26 3.64 -22.74
N SER A 26 -29.02 4.37 -21.92
CA SER A 26 -28.53 4.77 -20.57
C SER A 26 -28.38 3.58 -19.64
N LEU A 27 -29.29 2.61 -19.68
CA LEU A 27 -29.20 1.36 -18.91
C LEU A 27 -28.02 0.49 -19.38
N PHE A 28 -27.80 0.42 -20.71
CA PHE A 28 -26.64 -0.28 -21.25
C PHE A 28 -25.31 0.37 -20.85
N PHE A 29 -25.22 1.71 -20.89
CA PHE A 29 -24.06 2.45 -20.40
C PHE A 29 -23.83 2.22 -18.90
N LEU A 30 -24.90 2.22 -18.10
CA LEU A 30 -24.81 1.94 -16.66
C LEU A 30 -24.34 0.49 -16.40
N GLN A 31 -24.82 -0.49 -17.17
CA GLN A 31 -24.35 -1.87 -17.09
C GLN A 31 -22.88 -2.02 -17.52
N VAL A 32 -22.45 -1.33 -18.58
CA VAL A 32 -21.05 -1.34 -19.02
C VAL A 32 -20.15 -0.67 -17.95
N LEU A 33 -20.58 0.44 -17.35
CA LEU A 33 -19.88 1.04 -16.22
C LEU A 33 -19.76 0.05 -15.03
N LEU A 34 -20.87 -0.57 -14.63
CA LEU A 34 -20.89 -1.55 -13.54
C LEU A 34 -20.02 -2.77 -13.84
N THR A 35 -20.00 -3.29 -15.09
CA THR A 35 -19.12 -4.40 -15.46
C THR A 35 -17.65 -4.02 -15.52
N VAL A 36 -17.31 -2.79 -15.91
CA VAL A 36 -15.93 -2.28 -15.86
C VAL A 36 -15.47 -2.10 -14.40
N PHE A 37 -16.36 -1.71 -13.48
CA PHE A 37 -16.04 -1.63 -12.05
C PHE A 37 -15.95 -3.01 -11.36
N VAL A 38 -16.71 -4.01 -11.83
CA VAL A 38 -16.72 -5.37 -11.24
C VAL A 38 -15.59 -6.26 -11.79
N SER A 39 -14.94 -5.90 -12.90
CA SER A 39 -13.91 -6.74 -13.53
C SER A 39 -12.47 -6.27 -13.30
N ASN A 40 -12.21 -5.30 -12.41
CA ASN A 40 -10.85 -4.93 -12.07
C ASN A 40 -10.42 -5.74 -10.83
N PRO A 41 -9.60 -6.79 -10.98
CA PRO A 41 -9.07 -7.54 -9.84
C PRO A 41 -8.09 -6.71 -9.00
N HIS A 42 -7.79 -5.50 -9.45
CA HIS A 42 -6.96 -4.53 -8.78
C HIS A 42 -7.86 -3.47 -8.17
N GLY A 43 -7.80 -3.30 -6.85
CA GLY A 43 -8.63 -2.35 -6.09
C GLY A 43 -8.42 -0.92 -6.57
N GLN A 44 -9.44 -0.10 -6.36
CA GLN A 44 -9.31 1.34 -6.53
C GLN A 44 -8.23 1.85 -5.57
N GLY A 45 -7.53 2.93 -5.95
CA GLY A 45 -6.54 3.55 -5.09
C GLY A 45 -7.15 3.90 -3.72
N LEU A 46 -6.51 3.45 -2.65
CA LEU A 46 -6.88 3.76 -1.28
C LEU A 46 -6.21 5.07 -0.86
N ILE A 47 -6.85 5.79 0.04
CA ILE A 47 -6.31 7.01 0.65
C ILE A 47 -5.98 6.72 2.11
N SER A 48 -4.78 7.09 2.54
CA SER A 48 -4.34 7.01 3.92
C SER A 48 -3.78 8.35 4.39
N ALA A 49 -3.87 8.63 5.68
CA ALA A 49 -3.23 9.79 6.27
C ALA A 49 -1.71 9.60 6.43
N ASP A 50 -1.25 8.37 6.53
CA ASP A 50 0.09 8.00 6.99
C ASP A 50 0.83 6.99 6.09
N TRP A 51 0.13 6.21 5.25
CA TRP A 51 0.71 5.15 4.42
C TRP A 51 0.69 5.48 2.93
N SER A 52 1.74 5.03 2.22
CA SER A 52 1.84 5.12 0.76
C SER A 52 2.59 3.93 0.18
N GLY A 53 2.03 3.27 -0.82
CA GLY A 53 2.63 2.08 -1.44
C GLY A 53 1.61 1.10 -1.99
N TYR A 54 1.80 -0.17 -1.70
CA TYR A 54 0.91 -1.25 -2.13
C TYR A 54 0.55 -2.19 -0.98
N LEU A 55 -0.65 -2.71 -1.04
CA LEU A 55 -1.09 -3.82 -0.23
C LEU A 55 -1.69 -4.93 -1.11
N VAL A 56 -1.53 -6.16 -0.68
CA VAL A 56 -2.07 -7.37 -1.30
C VAL A 56 -2.92 -8.11 -0.29
N THR A 57 -4.05 -8.63 -0.74
CA THR A 57 -4.94 -9.47 0.06
C THR A 57 -5.31 -10.74 -0.70
N SER A 58 -5.88 -11.73 -0.02
CA SER A 58 -6.44 -12.90 -0.69
C SER A 58 -7.70 -12.58 -1.51
N ASP A 59 -8.45 -11.55 -1.07
CA ASP A 59 -9.64 -11.01 -1.69
C ASP A 59 -9.81 -9.56 -1.21
N LEU A 60 -10.18 -8.62 -2.10
CA LEU A 60 -10.27 -7.20 -1.75
C LEU A 60 -11.50 -6.85 -0.92
N GLU A 61 -12.59 -7.60 -1.08
CA GLU A 61 -13.84 -7.34 -0.38
C GLU A 61 -13.95 -8.15 0.93
N ASN A 62 -13.36 -9.37 0.93
CA ASN A 62 -13.43 -10.28 2.07
C ASN A 62 -12.09 -11.01 2.27
N PRO A 63 -11.03 -10.30 2.72
CA PRO A 63 -9.71 -10.88 2.89
C PRO A 63 -9.73 -12.01 3.93
N GLN A 64 -9.00 -13.10 3.62
CA GLN A 64 -8.88 -14.26 4.48
C GLN A 64 -7.49 -14.28 5.14
N ASN A 65 -7.38 -14.87 6.31
CA ASN A 65 -6.15 -15.00 7.09
C ASN A 65 -5.11 -15.96 6.47
N GLN A 66 -4.71 -15.71 5.24
CA GLN A 66 -3.88 -16.63 4.43
C GLN A 66 -2.48 -16.09 4.10
N VAL A 67 -2.19 -14.83 4.39
CA VAL A 67 -0.84 -14.27 4.16
C VAL A 67 0.13 -14.89 5.16
N VAL A 68 1.17 -15.53 4.64
CA VAL A 68 2.17 -16.26 5.44
C VAL A 68 3.61 -15.82 5.17
N GLY A 69 3.81 -14.88 4.26
CA GLY A 69 5.12 -14.32 3.97
C GLY A 69 5.07 -13.05 3.17
N VAL A 70 6.00 -12.14 3.40
CA VAL A 70 6.24 -10.92 2.63
C VAL A 70 7.73 -10.63 2.56
N ASN A 71 8.21 -10.13 1.42
CA ASN A 71 9.58 -9.65 1.27
C ASN A 71 9.68 -8.50 0.28
N ALA A 72 10.72 -7.70 0.42
CA ALA A 72 11.15 -6.72 -0.55
C ALA A 72 12.61 -6.33 -0.37
N SER A 73 13.10 -5.54 -1.33
CA SER A 73 14.34 -4.79 -1.27
C SER A 73 14.08 -3.33 -1.56
N TRP A 74 14.84 -2.43 -0.92
CA TRP A 74 14.83 -1.00 -1.23
C TRP A 74 16.19 -0.38 -0.96
N THR A 75 16.45 0.79 -1.55
CA THR A 75 17.62 1.60 -1.22
C THR A 75 17.22 2.67 -0.24
N VAL A 76 17.96 2.79 0.87
CA VAL A 76 17.74 3.85 1.88
C VAL A 76 17.95 5.21 1.21
N PRO A 77 16.94 6.09 1.21
CA PRO A 77 17.06 7.39 0.59
C PRO A 77 17.94 8.33 1.43
N ARG A 78 18.55 9.33 0.78
CA ARG A 78 18.98 10.51 1.51
C ARG A 78 17.78 11.42 1.68
N ILE A 79 17.52 11.88 2.91
CA ILE A 79 16.44 12.82 3.17
C ILE A 79 16.89 14.26 3.02
N GLY A 80 15.94 15.15 2.69
CA GLY A 80 16.14 16.59 2.84
C GLY A 80 16.06 16.99 4.31
N VAL A 81 16.98 17.84 4.76
CA VAL A 81 16.97 18.36 6.12
C VAL A 81 16.06 19.57 6.21
N PHE A 82 15.16 19.59 7.18
CA PHE A 82 14.22 20.67 7.46
C PHE A 82 14.52 21.36 8.78
N SER A 83 14.03 22.59 8.94
CA SER A 83 14.06 23.32 10.21
C SER A 83 13.10 22.73 11.25
N SER A 84 12.05 22.04 10.81
CA SER A 84 11.10 21.31 11.64
C SER A 84 11.40 19.84 11.59
N ASP A 85 11.10 19.11 12.67
CA ASP A 85 11.24 17.67 12.70
C ASP A 85 10.28 17.03 11.71
N ALA A 86 10.81 16.11 10.90
CA ALA A 86 10.07 15.40 9.86
C ALA A 86 10.54 13.94 9.82
N TYR A 87 9.62 13.03 9.57
CA TYR A 87 9.85 11.60 9.73
C TYR A 87 9.38 10.85 8.49
N SER A 88 10.05 9.76 8.19
CA SER A 88 9.57 8.77 7.21
C SER A 88 10.15 7.41 7.50
N SER A 89 9.43 6.37 7.14
CA SER A 89 9.92 4.99 7.18
C SER A 89 9.56 4.24 5.91
N ALA A 90 10.41 3.29 5.52
CA ALA A 90 10.14 2.34 4.44
C ALA A 90 10.16 0.94 5.04
N TRP A 91 9.07 0.18 4.85
CA TRP A 91 8.91 -1.09 5.52
C TRP A 91 8.04 -2.09 4.75
N ILE A 92 8.10 -3.34 5.20
CA ILE A 92 7.18 -4.41 4.82
C ILE A 92 6.45 -4.94 6.04
N GLY A 93 5.21 -5.39 5.86
CA GLY A 93 4.39 -5.89 6.96
C GLY A 93 3.36 -6.93 6.56
N ILE A 94 2.76 -7.56 7.56
CA ILE A 94 1.62 -8.47 7.44
C ILE A 94 0.54 -8.05 8.43
N GLY A 95 -0.65 -7.72 7.90
CA GLY A 95 -1.79 -7.18 8.64
C GLY A 95 -1.79 -5.65 8.71
N GLY A 96 -2.67 -5.05 9.51
CA GLY A 96 -2.72 -3.61 9.77
C GLY A 96 -3.64 -2.79 8.87
N HIS A 97 -4.00 -3.30 7.69
CA HIS A 97 -4.83 -2.53 6.76
C HIS A 97 -6.28 -2.32 7.24
N SER A 98 -6.93 -3.36 7.72
CA SER A 98 -8.35 -3.34 8.12
C SER A 98 -8.58 -3.75 9.59
N GLU A 99 -7.50 -3.95 10.34
CA GLU A 99 -7.53 -4.47 11.69
C GLU A 99 -6.30 -4.02 12.50
N LYS A 100 -6.18 -4.45 13.75
CA LYS A 100 -5.22 -3.87 14.70
C LYS A 100 -3.93 -4.67 14.88
N THR A 101 -3.78 -5.81 14.19
CA THR A 101 -2.57 -6.61 14.28
C THR A 101 -1.66 -6.28 13.10
N LEU A 102 -0.39 -6.00 13.36
CA LEU A 102 0.61 -5.74 12.33
C LEU A 102 1.95 -6.23 12.82
N ILE A 103 2.59 -7.12 12.06
CA ILE A 103 4.00 -7.49 12.22
C ILE A 103 4.78 -6.89 11.06
N GLN A 104 5.79 -6.06 11.37
CA GLN A 104 6.49 -5.28 10.36
C GLN A 104 7.97 -5.08 10.69
N THR A 105 8.77 -4.75 9.67
CA THR A 105 10.18 -4.37 9.80
C THR A 105 10.60 -3.47 8.66
N GLY A 106 11.50 -2.53 8.95
CA GLY A 106 11.92 -1.55 7.97
C GLY A 106 13.09 -0.69 8.40
N THR A 107 13.25 0.40 7.69
CA THR A 107 14.18 1.49 8.00
C THR A 107 13.41 2.78 8.19
N GLU A 108 13.79 3.56 9.18
CA GLU A 108 13.37 4.95 9.33
C GLU A 108 14.46 5.90 8.88
N GLN A 109 14.07 7.05 8.39
CA GLN A 109 14.92 8.14 7.95
C GLN A 109 14.28 9.47 8.32
N ASP A 110 14.86 10.14 9.30
CA ASP A 110 14.26 11.28 9.99
C ASP A 110 15.15 12.51 9.93
N SER A 111 14.54 13.69 9.87
CA SER A 111 15.17 14.98 10.08
C SER A 111 14.75 15.48 11.47
N ILE A 112 15.64 15.47 12.45
CA ILE A 112 15.35 15.91 13.82
C ILE A 112 16.36 17.00 14.21
N ASN A 113 15.87 18.16 14.62
CA ASN A 113 16.71 19.32 14.96
C ASN A 113 17.70 19.68 13.84
N GLY A 114 17.31 19.53 12.58
CA GLY A 114 18.15 19.83 11.43
C GLY A 114 19.28 18.82 11.17
N GLN A 115 19.16 17.60 11.70
CA GLN A 115 20.11 16.51 11.48
C GLN A 115 19.40 15.27 10.92
N GLU A 116 20.11 14.53 10.07
CA GLU A 116 19.64 13.27 9.51
C GLU A 116 19.84 12.13 10.53
N TYR A 117 18.80 11.31 10.70
CA TYR A 117 18.85 10.08 11.52
C TYR A 117 18.34 8.91 10.68
N TYR A 118 19.03 7.76 10.84
CA TYR A 118 18.69 6.53 10.14
C TYR A 118 18.79 5.36 11.10
N SER A 119 17.80 4.46 11.08
CA SER A 119 17.85 3.22 11.83
C SER A 119 17.07 2.10 11.15
N ALA A 120 17.38 0.85 11.50
CA ALA A 120 16.55 -0.32 11.21
C ALA A 120 15.72 -0.66 12.44
N TRP A 121 14.52 -1.20 12.22
CA TRP A 121 13.59 -1.51 13.30
C TRP A 121 12.67 -2.69 12.96
N TYR A 122 12.01 -3.25 13.96
CA TYR A 122 10.86 -4.15 13.84
C TYR A 122 9.79 -3.79 14.85
N GLU A 123 8.55 -4.15 14.55
CA GLU A 123 7.41 -3.89 15.42
C GLU A 123 6.32 -4.96 15.29
N MET A 124 5.61 -5.19 16.37
CA MET A 124 4.43 -6.05 16.44
C MET A 124 3.36 -5.35 17.27
N LEU A 125 2.38 -4.72 16.63
CA LEU A 125 1.34 -3.98 17.33
C LEU A 125 0.56 -4.86 18.31
N PRO A 126 0.22 -4.36 19.51
CA PRO A 126 0.31 -2.96 19.95
C PRO A 126 1.61 -2.61 20.68
N ALA A 127 2.67 -3.43 20.60
CA ALA A 127 3.94 -3.08 21.20
C ALA A 127 4.67 -2.01 20.38
N ASP A 128 5.50 -1.21 21.06
CA ASP A 128 6.29 -0.17 20.40
C ASP A 128 7.35 -0.76 19.47
N ALA A 129 7.76 0.01 18.48
CA ALA A 129 8.86 -0.33 17.59
C ALA A 129 10.18 -0.52 18.35
N VAL A 130 10.94 -1.53 17.96
CA VAL A 130 12.23 -1.88 18.56
C VAL A 130 13.33 -1.62 17.53
N ARG A 131 14.24 -0.71 17.87
CA ARG A 131 15.42 -0.43 17.07
C ARG A 131 16.36 -1.64 17.01
N ILE A 132 16.96 -1.86 15.84
CA ILE A 132 17.92 -2.94 15.59
C ILE A 132 19.34 -2.33 15.56
N ASP A 133 20.06 -2.43 16.66
CA ASP A 133 21.39 -1.82 16.81
C ASP A 133 22.51 -2.59 16.08
N THR A 134 22.22 -3.78 15.55
CA THR A 134 23.21 -4.58 14.81
C THR A 134 23.34 -4.15 13.34
N ILE A 135 22.51 -3.22 12.87
CA ILE A 135 22.52 -2.66 11.52
C ILE A 135 22.74 -1.15 11.61
N SER A 136 23.82 -0.67 11.02
CA SER A 136 24.13 0.76 10.92
C SER A 136 23.65 1.31 9.59
N VAL A 137 22.42 1.83 9.55
CA VAL A 137 21.77 2.32 8.32
C VAL A 137 22.35 3.67 7.89
N SER A 138 22.58 3.82 6.56
CA SER A 138 23.03 5.07 5.94
C SER A 138 22.36 5.26 4.57
N PRO A 139 22.24 6.51 4.09
CA PRO A 139 21.76 6.76 2.72
C PRO A 139 22.58 6.01 1.67
N GLY A 140 21.90 5.35 0.74
CA GLY A 140 22.47 4.54 -0.31
C GLY A 140 22.64 3.06 0.03
N ASP A 141 22.43 2.66 1.28
CA ASP A 141 22.42 1.24 1.66
C ASP A 141 21.26 0.49 0.98
N VAL A 142 21.56 -0.70 0.49
CA VAL A 142 20.56 -1.61 -0.08
C VAL A 142 20.09 -2.56 1.00
N ILE A 143 18.81 -2.45 1.35
CA ILE A 143 18.16 -3.27 2.36
C ILE A 143 17.34 -4.37 1.70
N THR A 144 17.40 -5.57 2.27
CA THR A 144 16.45 -6.64 2.00
C THR A 144 15.75 -7.04 3.29
N ALA A 145 14.45 -7.24 3.24
CA ALA A 145 13.69 -7.65 4.41
C ALA A 145 12.69 -8.76 4.05
N SER A 146 12.41 -9.62 5.03
CA SER A 146 11.36 -10.65 4.90
C SER A 146 10.73 -10.95 6.26
N ILE A 147 9.43 -11.25 6.23
CA ILE A 147 8.65 -11.75 7.35
C ILE A 147 7.97 -13.04 6.90
N ASN A 148 8.17 -14.14 7.62
CA ASN A 148 7.63 -15.44 7.24
C ASN A 148 7.03 -16.16 8.46
N LEU A 149 5.82 -16.71 8.29
CA LEU A 149 5.24 -17.65 9.23
C LEU A 149 5.97 -18.99 9.11
N ILE A 150 6.64 -19.40 10.17
CA ILE A 150 7.43 -20.65 10.21
C ILE A 150 6.70 -21.79 10.90
N ASN A 151 5.72 -21.50 11.75
CA ASN A 151 4.87 -22.48 12.38
C ASN A 151 3.49 -21.87 12.65
N SER A 152 2.46 -22.35 11.96
CA SER A 152 1.08 -21.87 12.10
C SER A 152 0.40 -22.32 13.40
N ASP A 153 0.81 -23.46 13.98
CA ASP A 153 0.19 -24.00 15.19
C ASP A 153 0.61 -23.23 16.44
N THR A 154 1.76 -22.57 16.37
CA THR A 154 2.34 -21.78 17.47
C THR A 154 2.44 -20.29 17.14
N ASP A 155 1.89 -19.83 16.02
CA ASP A 155 1.99 -18.48 15.52
C ASP A 155 3.44 -17.93 15.51
N GLN A 156 4.39 -18.80 15.15
CA GLN A 156 5.80 -18.45 15.15
C GLN A 156 6.21 -17.81 13.82
N TRP A 157 6.75 -16.60 13.89
CA TRP A 157 7.20 -15.79 12.77
C TRP A 157 8.70 -15.62 12.80
N ALA A 158 9.32 -15.53 11.63
CA ALA A 158 10.69 -15.08 11.45
C ALA A 158 10.70 -13.69 10.82
N ILE A 159 11.37 -12.74 11.44
CA ILE A 159 11.73 -11.44 10.87
C ILE A 159 13.20 -11.48 10.50
N ARG A 160 13.49 -11.09 9.26
CA ARG A 160 14.85 -10.87 8.76
C ARG A 160 14.92 -9.51 8.09
N ILE A 161 15.93 -8.72 8.45
CA ILE A 161 16.34 -7.51 7.72
C ILE A 161 17.86 -7.54 7.55
N TYR A 162 18.35 -7.19 6.36
CA TYR A 162 19.74 -7.31 6.01
C TYR A 162 20.18 -6.14 5.14
N ASP A 163 21.24 -5.46 5.54
CA ASP A 163 21.95 -4.47 4.77
C ASP A 163 22.96 -5.18 3.86
N VAL A 164 22.64 -5.27 2.58
CA VAL A 164 23.46 -5.91 1.56
C VAL A 164 24.76 -5.14 1.34
N THR A 165 24.71 -3.82 1.43
CA THR A 165 25.86 -2.93 1.20
C THR A 165 26.95 -3.12 2.25
N LYS A 166 26.56 -3.27 3.52
CA LYS A 166 27.48 -3.39 4.64
C LYS A 166 27.68 -4.82 5.15
N GLY A 167 26.88 -5.77 4.66
CA GLY A 167 26.90 -7.15 5.14
C GLY A 167 26.44 -7.31 6.59
N GLN A 168 25.55 -6.43 7.07
CA GLN A 168 25.00 -6.44 8.42
C GLN A 168 23.59 -6.96 8.42
N GLY A 169 23.16 -7.67 9.45
CA GLY A 169 21.83 -8.22 9.46
C GLY A 169 21.27 -8.53 10.83
N PHE A 170 19.96 -8.73 10.84
CA PHE A 170 19.18 -9.16 11.97
C PHE A 170 18.28 -10.32 11.54
N TYR A 171 18.20 -11.33 12.39
CA TYR A 171 17.24 -12.44 12.26
C TYR A 171 16.77 -12.83 13.65
N ARG A 172 15.45 -12.88 13.82
CA ARG A 172 14.85 -13.34 15.07
C ARG A 172 13.48 -13.97 14.83
N THR A 173 13.12 -14.91 15.68
CA THR A 173 11.78 -15.50 15.69
C THR A 173 10.96 -14.95 16.85
N PHE A 174 9.66 -14.80 16.59
CA PHE A 174 8.68 -14.26 17.54
C PHE A 174 7.41 -15.09 17.51
N THR A 175 6.71 -15.15 18.62
CA THR A 175 5.32 -15.63 18.64
C THR A 175 4.40 -14.42 18.58
N TYR A 176 3.55 -14.37 17.56
CA TYR A 176 2.65 -13.22 17.33
C TYR A 176 1.38 -13.67 16.61
N ASN A 177 0.23 -13.42 17.23
CA ASN A 177 -1.08 -13.74 16.64
C ASN A 177 -1.47 -12.64 15.64
N SER A 178 -0.98 -12.76 14.40
CA SER A 178 -1.31 -11.88 13.28
C SER A 178 -2.63 -12.28 12.64
N SER A 179 -3.41 -11.29 12.20
CA SER A 179 -4.61 -11.52 11.38
C SER A 179 -4.31 -12.16 10.03
N ARG A 180 -3.12 -11.91 9.47
CA ARG A 180 -2.68 -12.42 8.16
C ARG A 180 -3.61 -12.05 7.00
N LEU A 181 -4.26 -10.87 7.07
CA LEU A 181 -5.25 -10.42 6.09
C LEU A 181 -4.60 -9.69 4.91
N SER A 182 -3.47 -9.02 5.11
CA SER A 182 -2.73 -8.30 4.06
C SER A 182 -1.23 -8.55 4.12
N ALA A 183 -0.55 -8.31 2.99
CA ALA A 183 0.88 -8.11 2.88
C ALA A 183 1.11 -6.70 2.34
N ASP A 184 2.02 -5.96 2.96
CA ASP A 184 2.12 -4.52 2.78
C ASP A 184 3.56 -4.11 2.46
N TRP A 185 3.72 -3.15 1.54
CA TRP A 185 4.97 -2.49 1.16
C TRP A 185 4.72 -0.99 1.20
N VAL A 186 5.26 -0.32 2.20
CA VAL A 186 4.82 1.02 2.58
C VAL A 186 5.98 1.97 2.81
N VAL A 187 5.77 3.20 2.39
CA VAL A 187 6.44 4.38 2.94
C VAL A 187 5.44 5.07 3.85
N GLU A 188 5.84 5.34 5.09
CA GLU A 188 4.97 5.85 6.14
C GLU A 188 5.45 7.19 6.68
N ARG A 189 4.48 7.99 7.12
CA ARG A 189 4.61 9.14 7.99
C ARG A 189 4.17 8.73 9.39
N PRO A 190 5.12 8.36 10.29
CA PRO A 190 4.78 7.75 11.56
C PRO A 190 4.08 8.72 12.52
N HIS A 191 3.45 8.15 13.54
CA HIS A 191 2.95 8.91 14.68
C HIS A 191 4.02 8.99 15.77
N VAL A 192 4.28 10.19 16.26
CA VAL A 192 5.14 10.44 17.43
C VAL A 192 4.30 11.09 18.52
N ASN A 193 4.30 10.53 19.73
CA ASN A 193 3.45 10.99 20.85
C ASN A 193 1.96 11.09 20.48
N ASN A 194 1.43 10.11 19.74
CA ASN A 194 0.04 10.06 19.24
C ASN A 194 -0.34 11.21 18.29
N GLN A 195 0.63 11.89 17.71
CA GLN A 195 0.42 12.92 16.69
C GLN A 195 1.07 12.48 15.39
N ILE A 196 0.35 12.67 14.29
CA ILE A 196 0.91 12.45 12.96
C ILE A 196 2.00 13.47 12.70
N THR A 197 3.16 13.02 12.22
CA THR A 197 4.34 13.87 12.00
C THR A 197 4.29 14.62 10.67
N LEU A 198 5.23 15.53 10.42
CA LEU A 198 5.52 15.98 9.06
C LEU A 198 6.27 14.88 8.32
N LEU A 199 5.96 14.70 7.04
CA LEU A 199 6.65 13.74 6.19
C LEU A 199 8.04 14.27 5.81
N ALA A 200 9.10 13.51 6.09
CA ALA A 200 10.44 13.83 5.65
C ALA A 200 10.56 13.72 4.12
N ASN A 201 11.33 14.63 3.51
CA ASN A 201 11.59 14.58 2.07
C ASN A 201 12.58 13.47 1.74
N PHE A 202 12.10 12.29 1.46
CA PHE A 202 12.88 11.12 1.05
C PHE A 202 13.15 11.07 -0.47
N GLY A 203 12.71 12.07 -1.24
CA GLY A 203 12.80 12.04 -2.70
C GLY A 203 11.97 10.90 -3.29
N THR A 204 12.62 9.82 -3.70
CA THR A 204 11.94 8.62 -4.22
C THR A 204 12.54 7.36 -3.62
N ILE A 205 11.69 6.50 -3.08
CA ILE A 205 12.04 5.14 -2.64
C ILE A 205 11.51 4.17 -3.68
N LYS A 206 12.40 3.30 -4.17
CA LYS A 206 12.04 2.21 -5.07
C LYS A 206 12.03 0.89 -4.29
N PHE A 207 10.87 0.23 -4.28
CA PHE A 207 10.75 -1.16 -3.86
C PHE A 207 11.01 -2.08 -5.04
N THR A 208 11.75 -3.16 -4.80
CA THR A 208 12.03 -4.25 -5.76
C THR A 208 11.89 -5.59 -5.05
N ASP A 209 11.86 -6.67 -5.81
CA ASP A 209 11.72 -8.02 -5.26
C ASP A 209 10.56 -8.16 -4.27
N SER A 210 9.45 -7.46 -4.57
CA SER A 210 8.26 -7.46 -3.72
C SER A 210 7.43 -8.70 -4.00
N TYR A 211 7.56 -9.68 -3.11
CA TYR A 211 6.86 -10.96 -3.18
C TYR A 211 6.06 -11.20 -1.90
N THR A 212 4.95 -11.91 -2.04
CA THR A 212 4.18 -12.42 -0.91
C THR A 212 3.85 -13.89 -1.09
N LYS A 213 3.57 -14.57 0.01
CA LYS A 213 3.03 -15.92 0.02
C LYS A 213 1.65 -15.90 0.66
N ILE A 214 0.62 -16.31 -0.11
CA ILE A 214 -0.77 -16.47 0.32
C ILE A 214 -1.12 -17.95 0.22
N GLY A 215 -1.41 -18.59 1.35
CA GLY A 215 -1.52 -20.04 1.42
C GLY A 215 -0.23 -20.71 0.94
N ASP A 216 -0.31 -21.53 -0.10
CA ASP A 216 0.85 -22.20 -0.71
C ASP A 216 1.40 -21.45 -1.94
N THR A 217 0.73 -20.40 -2.39
CA THR A 217 1.11 -19.66 -3.61
C THR A 217 2.08 -18.54 -3.28
N VAL A 218 3.24 -18.52 -3.95
CA VAL A 218 4.19 -17.41 -3.92
C VAL A 218 4.05 -16.61 -5.22
N GLY A 219 3.98 -15.30 -5.10
CA GLY A 219 3.87 -14.43 -6.26
C GLY A 219 4.30 -12.99 -5.96
N THR A 220 4.40 -12.18 -7.01
CA THR A 220 4.62 -10.74 -6.90
C THR A 220 3.33 -10.03 -6.49
N ILE A 221 3.38 -8.72 -6.25
CA ILE A 221 2.19 -7.90 -5.99
C ILE A 221 1.12 -8.12 -7.07
N ALA A 222 1.51 -8.11 -8.36
CA ALA A 222 0.59 -8.29 -9.49
C ALA A 222 -0.02 -9.70 -9.60
N SER A 223 0.49 -10.68 -8.87
CA SER A 223 -0.03 -12.06 -8.89
C SER A 223 -1.31 -12.25 -8.07
N PHE A 224 -1.68 -11.28 -7.26
CA PHE A 224 -2.79 -11.33 -6.31
C PHE A 224 -3.70 -10.10 -6.44
N PRO A 225 -4.88 -10.08 -5.81
CA PRO A 225 -5.65 -8.87 -5.63
C PRO A 225 -4.85 -7.82 -4.82
N TYR A 226 -4.67 -6.63 -5.38
CA TYR A 226 -3.88 -5.57 -4.75
C TYR A 226 -4.56 -4.21 -4.81
N SER A 227 -4.21 -3.33 -3.90
CA SER A 227 -4.58 -1.92 -3.91
C SER A 227 -3.34 -1.04 -3.83
N GLN A 228 -3.36 0.07 -4.54
CA GLN A 228 -2.41 1.16 -4.38
C GLN A 228 -2.88 2.09 -3.27
N VAL A 229 -2.00 2.50 -2.37
CA VAL A 229 -2.29 3.42 -1.27
C VAL A 229 -1.57 4.73 -1.51
N ILE A 230 -2.28 5.85 -1.39
CA ILE A 230 -1.75 7.19 -1.58
C ILE A 230 -1.91 7.98 -0.29
N MET A 231 -0.83 8.60 0.19
CA MET A 231 -0.83 9.42 1.39
C MET A 231 -1.34 10.82 1.10
N THR A 232 -2.30 11.29 1.92
CA THR A 232 -2.89 12.64 1.81
C THR A 232 -3.08 13.27 3.18
N THR A 233 -3.13 14.61 3.24
CA THR A 233 -3.68 15.32 4.40
C THR A 233 -5.18 15.47 4.23
N ASP A 234 -5.96 15.26 5.28
CA ASP A 234 -7.40 15.54 5.34
C ASP A 234 -8.15 15.30 4.01
N LEU A 235 -7.75 14.26 3.28
CA LEU A 235 -8.31 13.84 2.00
C LEU A 235 -8.11 14.84 0.83
N SER A 236 -7.29 15.88 0.99
CA SER A 236 -7.21 16.94 -0.01
C SER A 236 -5.81 17.17 -0.60
N LEU A 237 -4.76 17.23 0.22
CA LEU A 237 -3.39 17.46 -0.26
C LEU A 237 -2.66 16.12 -0.38
N GLN A 238 -2.28 15.76 -1.58
CA GLN A 238 -1.49 14.55 -1.83
C GLN A 238 -0.03 14.78 -1.39
N LEU A 239 0.46 13.95 -0.46
CA LEU A 239 1.82 14.04 0.09
C LEU A 239 2.84 13.22 -0.70
N THR A 240 2.38 12.16 -1.35
CA THR A 240 3.22 11.23 -2.11
C THR A 240 2.54 10.86 -3.42
N SER A 241 3.33 10.37 -4.38
CA SER A 241 2.81 9.64 -5.53
C SER A 241 3.38 8.23 -5.56
N VAL A 242 2.58 7.28 -6.03
CA VAL A 242 2.95 5.87 -6.20
C VAL A 242 2.90 5.53 -7.67
N SER A 243 3.98 4.99 -8.24
CA SER A 243 3.98 4.55 -9.63
C SER A 243 3.12 3.29 -9.83
N SER A 244 2.72 3.02 -11.06
CA SER A 244 2.26 1.68 -11.43
C SER A 244 3.36 0.66 -11.17
N LEU A 245 2.96 -0.62 -11.03
CA LEU A 245 3.90 -1.73 -10.93
C LEU A 245 4.75 -1.84 -12.20
N GLY A 246 6.01 -2.19 -12.03
CA GLY A 246 6.91 -2.51 -13.15
C GLY A 246 6.48 -3.79 -13.89
N ASN A 247 7.15 -4.06 -15.02
CA ASN A 247 6.87 -5.25 -15.82
C ASN A 247 7.14 -6.58 -15.10
N ASP A 248 7.91 -6.55 -14.02
CA ASP A 248 8.16 -7.66 -13.11
C ASP A 248 6.99 -7.94 -12.16
N GLY A 249 5.98 -7.06 -12.13
CA GLY A 249 4.81 -7.16 -11.26
C GLY A 249 5.07 -6.92 -9.78
N GLY A 250 6.31 -6.57 -9.39
CA GLY A 250 6.71 -6.42 -7.98
C GLY A 250 7.48 -5.14 -7.69
N SER A 251 8.02 -4.44 -8.70
CA SER A 251 8.73 -3.19 -8.47
C SER A 251 7.82 -1.97 -8.62
N PHE A 252 8.04 -0.94 -7.80
CA PHE A 252 7.34 0.34 -7.87
C PHE A 252 8.12 1.44 -7.15
N ASN A 253 7.72 2.69 -7.37
CA ASN A 253 8.29 3.86 -6.72
C ASN A 253 7.24 4.55 -5.86
N VAL A 254 7.67 5.04 -4.68
CA VAL A 254 6.96 6.04 -3.89
C VAL A 254 7.77 7.31 -3.93
N THR A 255 7.17 8.42 -4.36
CA THR A 255 7.84 9.71 -4.49
C THR A 255 7.20 10.73 -3.57
N TYR A 256 8.03 11.43 -2.82
CA TYR A 256 7.64 12.57 -1.98
C TYR A 256 7.16 13.74 -2.85
N LEU A 257 6.10 14.40 -2.45
CA LEU A 257 5.58 15.62 -3.09
C LEU A 257 5.65 16.82 -2.14
N THR A 258 5.23 16.65 -0.89
CA THR A 258 5.23 17.67 0.15
C THR A 258 5.15 17.06 1.55
N SER A 259 5.52 17.82 2.57
CA SER A 259 5.54 17.36 3.98
C SER A 259 4.19 17.31 4.68
N GLY A 260 3.20 18.01 4.16
CA GLY A 260 1.87 18.13 4.78
C GLY A 260 1.69 19.35 5.66
#